data_4e653b1a24f94157129d8701ee857b16
#
_entry.id   4e653b1a24f94157129d8701ee857b16
#
_cell.length_a   1.000
_cell.length_b   1.000
_cell.length_c   1.000
_cell.angle_alpha   90.00
_cell.angle_beta   90.00
_cell.angle_gamma   90.00
#
_symmetry.space_group_name_H-M   'P 1'
#
loop_
_entity.id
_entity.type
_entity.pdbx_description
1 polymer ?
#
loop_
_entity_poly.entity_id
_entity_poly.type
_entity_poly.pdbx_seq_one_letter_code
_entity_poly.pdbx_strand_id
1 'polypeptide(L)'
;MRPLALLCLFTLSALSAAEDKVVIWKLDDVRAGEKKRLAPGFKRVAEWAKVEKTVVTMGVICDSLTQPNADDIAWIKANAIENGGVVEFWHHGWNHRSWTDAGKQLWEFRGPDVTTQAKHLKDAQALFKQTTGLTFHAFGAPYNQADDATIAAMDAVPEITLWMYPPKNETKRKALGRSLNIEAATGKVSYAQFAQDYTAKKPTTMMLLQGHCGMWDDNSFRDFVKIATLLKQDGWTTLTAAQYAVKKRVK
;
A
#
# COMPACT_ATOMS: atom_id res chain seq x y z
N MET A 1 -22.56 -44.39 -54.33
CA MET A 1 -22.84 -43.15 -53.59
C MET A 1 -22.01 -43.16 -52.33
N ARG A 2 -20.98 -42.31 -52.24
CA ARG A 2 -20.14 -42.20 -51.03
C ARG A 2 -20.59 -40.98 -50.24
N PRO A 3 -20.76 -41.06 -48.91
CA PRO A 3 -21.14 -39.87 -48.10
C PRO A 3 -19.91 -39.01 -47.88
N LEU A 4 -20.08 -37.71 -48.14
CA LEU A 4 -19.12 -36.65 -47.86
C LEU A 4 -19.20 -36.33 -46.36
N ALA A 5 -18.14 -36.63 -45.60
CA ALA A 5 -18.02 -36.24 -44.20
C ALA A 5 -17.60 -34.76 -44.12
N LEU A 6 -18.51 -33.93 -43.63
CA LEU A 6 -18.28 -32.52 -43.36
C LEU A 6 -17.47 -32.36 -42.03
N LEU A 7 -16.19 -32.05 -42.15
CA LEU A 7 -15.32 -31.84 -41.00
C LEU A 7 -15.50 -30.38 -40.50
N CYS A 8 -16.33 -30.19 -39.46
CA CYS A 8 -16.42 -28.89 -38.76
C CYS A 8 -15.15 -28.67 -37.94
N LEU A 9 -14.27 -27.83 -38.43
CA LEU A 9 -13.15 -27.27 -37.62
C LEU A 9 -13.74 -26.25 -36.62
N PHE A 10 -13.86 -26.65 -35.37
CA PHE A 10 -14.05 -25.71 -34.26
C PHE A 10 -12.71 -25.01 -33.98
N THR A 11 -12.55 -23.78 -34.43
CA THR A 11 -11.47 -22.92 -33.98
C THR A 11 -11.76 -22.51 -32.55
N LEU A 12 -11.07 -23.15 -31.58
CA LEU A 12 -11.01 -22.66 -30.20
C LEU A 12 -10.24 -21.33 -30.25
N SER A 13 -10.96 -20.22 -30.29
CA SER A 13 -10.38 -18.92 -29.96
C SER A 13 -10.00 -18.95 -28.49
N ALA A 14 -8.70 -19.11 -28.21
CA ALA A 14 -8.16 -18.90 -26.88
C ALA A 14 -8.47 -17.43 -26.48
N LEU A 15 -9.51 -17.22 -25.69
CA LEU A 15 -9.70 -15.95 -24.99
C LEU A 15 -8.47 -15.80 -24.08
N SER A 16 -7.50 -15.00 -24.51
CA SER A 16 -6.48 -14.47 -23.61
C SER A 16 -7.23 -13.74 -22.50
N ALA A 17 -7.25 -14.31 -21.31
CA ALA A 17 -7.79 -13.63 -20.14
C ALA A 17 -6.99 -12.34 -19.98
N ALA A 18 -7.63 -11.20 -20.28
CA ALA A 18 -7.03 -9.90 -20.05
C ALA A 18 -6.55 -9.85 -18.60
N GLU A 19 -5.27 -9.50 -18.38
CA GLU A 19 -4.78 -9.37 -17.02
C GLU A 19 -5.61 -8.30 -16.30
N ASP A 20 -6.11 -8.64 -15.10
CA ASP A 20 -6.96 -7.74 -14.35
C ASP A 20 -6.21 -6.45 -14.00
N LYS A 21 -6.76 -5.33 -14.42
CA LYS A 21 -6.31 -3.99 -14.00
C LYS A 21 -6.59 -3.82 -12.51
N VAL A 22 -5.55 -3.76 -11.69
CA VAL A 22 -5.67 -3.59 -10.24
C VAL A 22 -4.97 -2.33 -9.78
N VAL A 23 -5.63 -1.52 -8.96
CA VAL A 23 -5.02 -0.40 -8.25
C VAL A 23 -4.97 -0.68 -6.74
N ILE A 24 -3.83 -0.39 -6.11
CA ILE A 24 -3.62 -0.45 -4.68
C ILE A 24 -3.25 0.96 -4.21
N TRP A 25 -4.05 1.53 -3.30
CA TRP A 25 -3.78 2.82 -2.69
C TRP A 25 -2.82 2.63 -1.51
N LYS A 26 -1.55 3.04 -1.65
CA LYS A 26 -0.54 3.05 -0.59
C LYS A 26 -0.58 4.41 0.10
N LEU A 27 -1.31 4.53 1.22
CA LEU A 27 -1.46 5.77 1.96
C LEU A 27 -0.57 5.74 3.20
N ASP A 28 0.40 6.65 3.24
CA ASP A 28 1.48 6.64 4.23
C ASP A 28 1.15 7.50 5.47
N ASP A 29 1.86 7.26 6.60
CA ASP A 29 2.01 8.15 7.75
C ASP A 29 0.86 8.16 8.77
N VAL A 30 0.08 7.08 8.92
CA VAL A 30 -0.89 6.96 10.02
C VAL A 30 -0.17 7.00 11.38
N ARG A 31 -0.67 7.84 12.27
CA ARG A 31 -0.30 7.90 13.68
C ARG A 31 -1.57 7.89 14.53
N ALA A 32 -1.52 7.28 15.71
CA ALA A 32 -2.70 7.09 16.56
C ALA A 32 -2.35 7.22 18.06
N GLY A 33 -1.47 8.17 18.39
CA GLY A 33 -1.02 8.41 19.76
C GLY A 33 -1.52 9.74 20.33
N GLU A 34 -1.40 9.91 21.64
CA GLU A 34 -1.82 11.12 22.36
C GLU A 34 -1.16 12.39 21.81
N LYS A 35 0.14 12.33 21.48
CA LYS A 35 0.89 13.48 20.97
C LYS A 35 0.81 13.63 19.45
N LYS A 36 0.54 12.55 18.75
CA LYS A 36 0.47 12.49 17.28
C LYS A 36 -0.80 11.74 16.91
N ARG A 37 -1.89 12.49 16.84
CA ARG A 37 -3.23 11.98 16.57
C ARG A 37 -3.41 11.56 15.12
N LEU A 38 -4.42 10.75 14.90
CA LEU A 38 -4.88 10.38 13.56
C LEU A 38 -5.35 11.64 12.80
N ALA A 39 -4.67 11.96 11.70
CA ALA A 39 -5.03 13.13 10.90
C ALA A 39 -6.41 12.95 10.24
N PRO A 40 -7.22 14.02 10.15
CA PRO A 40 -8.57 13.96 9.57
C PRO A 40 -8.63 13.41 8.14
N GLY A 41 -7.58 13.59 7.35
CA GLY A 41 -7.50 13.10 5.98
C GLY A 41 -7.62 11.59 5.86
N PHE A 42 -7.11 10.81 6.84
CA PHE A 42 -7.29 9.35 6.86
C PHE A 42 -8.75 8.97 7.08
N LYS A 43 -9.44 9.65 8.01
CA LYS A 43 -10.86 9.44 8.27
C LYS A 43 -11.69 9.76 7.02
N ARG A 44 -11.38 10.87 6.35
CA ARG A 44 -12.04 11.30 5.11
C ARG A 44 -11.90 10.29 3.98
N VAL A 45 -10.69 9.73 3.79
CA VAL A 45 -10.46 8.72 2.75
C VAL A 45 -11.17 7.39 3.08
N ALA A 46 -11.19 6.97 4.35
CA ALA A 46 -11.91 5.77 4.75
C ALA A 46 -13.44 5.92 4.54
N GLU A 47 -14.02 7.08 4.86
CA GLU A 47 -15.44 7.34 4.59
C GLU A 47 -15.74 7.37 3.08
N TRP A 48 -14.87 7.98 2.28
CA TRP A 48 -14.96 7.89 0.82
C TRP A 48 -14.93 6.44 0.33
N ALA A 49 -14.02 5.61 0.86
CA ALA A 49 -13.91 4.21 0.47
C ALA A 49 -15.17 3.40 0.81
N LYS A 50 -15.81 3.68 1.96
CA LYS A 50 -17.11 3.08 2.33
C LYS A 50 -18.22 3.47 1.35
N VAL A 51 -18.34 4.75 1.02
CA VAL A 51 -19.35 5.27 0.08
C VAL A 51 -19.16 4.67 -1.30
N GLU A 52 -17.92 4.60 -1.79
CA GLU A 52 -17.58 4.03 -3.09
C GLU A 52 -17.55 2.49 -3.11
N LYS A 53 -17.80 1.83 -1.95
CA LYS A 53 -17.73 0.37 -1.78
C LYS A 53 -16.40 -0.19 -2.28
N THR A 54 -15.32 0.45 -1.89
CA THR A 54 -13.94 0.13 -2.29
C THR A 54 -13.04 -0.01 -1.05
N VAL A 55 -11.77 -0.32 -1.25
CA VAL A 55 -10.79 -0.51 -0.17
C VAL A 55 -9.58 0.38 -0.35
N VAL A 56 -8.85 0.65 0.74
CA VAL A 56 -7.58 1.37 0.73
C VAL A 56 -6.58 0.69 1.65
N THR A 57 -5.28 1.03 1.52
CA THR A 57 -4.27 0.54 2.46
C THR A 57 -3.55 1.71 3.13
N MET A 58 -3.32 1.62 4.44
CA MET A 58 -2.77 2.70 5.24
C MET A 58 -1.58 2.26 6.09
N GLY A 59 -0.45 2.95 5.97
CA GLY A 59 0.81 2.65 6.66
C GLY A 59 0.91 3.29 8.03
N VAL A 60 1.14 2.48 9.05
CA VAL A 60 1.20 2.92 10.45
C VAL A 60 2.64 3.11 10.90
N ILE A 61 2.95 4.29 11.46
CA ILE A 61 4.21 4.60 12.14
C ILE A 61 4.01 4.30 13.63
N CYS A 62 4.67 3.23 14.11
CA CYS A 62 4.29 2.57 15.34
C CYS A 62 4.76 3.23 16.63
N ASP A 63 5.78 4.12 16.62
CA ASP A 63 6.21 4.86 17.82
C ASP A 63 5.07 5.67 18.47
N SER A 64 4.11 6.10 17.66
CA SER A 64 2.93 6.80 18.13
C SER A 64 2.04 5.95 19.07
N LEU A 65 2.10 4.64 18.91
CA LEU A 65 1.32 3.68 19.71
C LEU A 65 1.93 3.38 21.08
N THR A 66 3.10 3.93 21.41
CA THR A 66 3.68 3.82 22.76
C THR A 66 2.84 4.56 23.81
N GLN A 67 2.09 5.57 23.40
CA GLN A 67 1.07 6.27 24.17
C GLN A 67 -0.19 6.37 23.28
N PRO A 68 -0.96 5.26 23.15
CA PRO A 68 -2.04 5.21 22.19
C PRO A 68 -3.22 6.07 22.62
N ASN A 69 -3.84 6.76 21.66
CA ASN A 69 -5.10 7.44 21.91
C ASN A 69 -6.27 6.47 21.68
N ALA A 70 -7.16 6.36 22.68
CA ALA A 70 -8.24 5.38 22.69
C ALA A 70 -9.21 5.52 21.49
N ASP A 71 -9.59 6.75 21.12
CA ASP A 71 -10.51 6.99 20.01
C ASP A 71 -9.89 6.65 18.66
N ASP A 72 -8.59 6.97 18.48
CA ASP A 72 -7.87 6.67 17.25
C ASP A 72 -7.64 5.16 17.10
N ILE A 73 -7.39 4.44 18.20
CA ILE A 73 -7.30 2.97 18.20
C ILE A 73 -8.67 2.34 17.92
N ALA A 74 -9.73 2.84 18.51
CA ALA A 74 -11.09 2.38 18.22
C ALA A 74 -11.42 2.58 16.73
N TRP A 75 -11.02 3.72 16.15
CA TRP A 75 -11.19 3.98 14.72
C TRP A 75 -10.39 3.00 13.85
N ILE A 76 -9.12 2.71 14.18
CA ILE A 76 -8.31 1.70 13.46
C ILE A 76 -9.04 0.36 13.46
N LYS A 77 -9.46 -0.12 14.64
CA LYS A 77 -10.16 -1.41 14.77
C LYS A 77 -11.46 -1.45 13.96
N ALA A 78 -12.27 -0.40 14.02
CA ALA A 78 -13.56 -0.33 13.33
C ALA A 78 -13.42 -0.25 11.80
N ASN A 79 -12.30 0.28 11.28
CA ASN A 79 -12.07 0.42 9.84
C ASN A 79 -11.18 -0.68 9.25
N ALA A 80 -10.58 -1.54 10.09
CA ALA A 80 -9.74 -2.64 9.64
C ALA A 80 -10.53 -3.66 8.81
N ILE A 81 -9.96 -4.09 7.68
CA ILE A 81 -10.60 -5.04 6.77
C ILE A 81 -10.86 -6.39 7.44
N GLU A 82 -10.01 -6.80 8.37
CA GLU A 82 -10.15 -7.99 9.20
C GLU A 82 -11.42 -7.97 10.08
N ASN A 83 -11.92 -6.78 10.39
CA ASN A 83 -13.13 -6.56 11.17
C ASN A 83 -14.33 -6.12 10.30
N GLY A 84 -14.26 -6.32 8.97
CA GLY A 84 -15.32 -5.94 8.03
C GLY A 84 -15.27 -4.47 7.59
N GLY A 85 -14.20 -3.75 7.90
CA GLY A 85 -13.96 -2.38 7.42
C GLY A 85 -13.41 -2.33 6.00
N VAL A 86 -12.85 -1.20 5.62
CA VAL A 86 -12.37 -0.90 4.26
C VAL A 86 -10.87 -0.62 4.17
N VAL A 87 -10.13 -0.72 5.27
CA VAL A 87 -8.72 -0.36 5.37
C VAL A 87 -7.86 -1.58 5.71
N GLU A 88 -6.88 -1.91 4.87
CA GLU A 88 -5.76 -2.76 5.28
C GLU A 88 -4.70 -1.88 5.92
N PHE A 89 -4.34 -2.17 7.18
CA PHE A 89 -3.21 -1.50 7.83
C PHE A 89 -1.92 -2.25 7.56
N TRP A 90 -0.82 -1.53 7.31
CA TRP A 90 0.49 -2.11 7.02
C TRP A 90 1.62 -1.39 7.77
N HIS A 91 2.74 -2.06 7.91
CA HIS A 91 3.90 -1.62 8.68
C HIS A 91 4.67 -0.51 7.95
N HIS A 92 4.67 0.72 8.50
CA HIS A 92 5.40 1.88 7.96
C HIS A 92 6.51 2.37 8.89
N GLY A 93 7.30 1.43 9.41
CA GLY A 93 8.39 1.69 10.32
C GLY A 93 7.98 1.84 11.79
N TRP A 94 9.01 1.99 12.62
CA TRP A 94 8.88 2.28 14.05
C TRP A 94 8.65 3.77 14.27
N ASN A 95 9.60 4.64 13.81
CA ASN A 95 9.61 6.06 14.16
C ASN A 95 9.67 7.02 12.97
N HIS A 96 9.84 6.50 11.75
CA HIS A 96 9.95 7.30 10.52
C HIS A 96 11.11 8.33 10.58
N ARG A 97 12.25 7.93 11.13
CA ARG A 97 13.37 8.84 11.34
C ARG A 97 14.29 8.91 10.13
N SER A 98 14.79 10.11 9.86
CA SER A 98 15.97 10.34 9.02
C SER A 98 16.92 11.27 9.76
N TRP A 99 18.25 11.12 9.57
CA TRP A 99 19.26 11.93 10.23
C TRP A 99 20.56 11.93 9.42
N THR A 100 21.43 12.89 9.72
CA THR A 100 22.79 12.91 9.15
C THR A 100 23.78 12.48 10.23
N ASP A 101 24.66 11.55 9.87
CA ASP A 101 25.76 11.09 10.70
C ASP A 101 27.06 11.10 9.90
N ALA A 102 28.12 11.72 10.43
CA ALA A 102 29.41 11.90 9.77
C ALA A 102 29.29 12.39 8.30
N GLY A 103 28.35 13.31 8.04
CA GLY A 103 28.08 13.86 6.70
C GLY A 103 27.27 12.95 5.77
N LYS A 104 26.89 11.74 6.22
CA LYS A 104 26.08 10.80 5.45
C LYS A 104 24.61 10.85 5.88
N GLN A 105 23.69 10.98 4.92
CA GLN A 105 22.26 10.88 5.19
C GLN A 105 21.87 9.42 5.47
N LEU A 106 21.18 9.19 6.57
CA LEU A 106 20.66 7.90 7.01
C LEU A 106 19.14 7.95 7.20
N TRP A 107 18.51 6.80 7.10
CA TRP A 107 17.07 6.61 7.32
C TRP A 107 16.86 5.39 8.21
N GLU A 108 15.69 5.26 8.76
CA GLU A 108 15.32 4.15 9.65
C GLU A 108 15.69 2.76 9.10
N PHE A 109 15.48 2.54 7.78
CA PHE A 109 15.76 1.29 7.09
C PHE A 109 16.84 1.41 6.00
N ARG A 110 17.69 2.43 6.08
CA ARG A 110 18.86 2.55 5.19
C ARG A 110 20.03 3.19 5.93
N GLY A 111 21.02 2.35 6.23
CA GLY A 111 22.25 2.72 6.92
C GLY A 111 22.44 2.08 8.29
N PRO A 112 21.42 1.93 9.18
CA PRO A 112 21.56 1.12 10.38
C PRO A 112 21.84 -0.35 10.07
N ASP A 113 22.46 -1.05 11.03
CA ASP A 113 22.73 -2.48 10.91
C ASP A 113 21.45 -3.33 10.95
N VAL A 114 21.61 -4.61 10.60
CA VAL A 114 20.51 -5.61 10.56
C VAL A 114 19.81 -5.74 11.91
N THR A 115 20.59 -5.71 13.01
CA THR A 115 20.06 -5.89 14.37
C THR A 115 19.12 -4.75 14.75
N THR A 116 19.55 -3.51 14.48
CA THR A 116 18.76 -2.30 14.72
C THR A 116 17.48 -2.30 13.90
N GLN A 117 17.58 -2.60 12.60
CA GLN A 117 16.42 -2.64 11.70
C GLN A 117 15.45 -3.78 12.10
N ALA A 118 15.96 -4.98 12.44
CA ALA A 118 15.14 -6.10 12.90
C ALA A 118 14.41 -5.79 14.22
N LYS A 119 15.07 -5.04 15.13
CA LYS A 119 14.42 -4.58 16.35
C LYS A 119 13.24 -3.64 16.04
N HIS A 120 13.41 -2.66 15.17
CA HIS A 120 12.33 -1.76 14.76
C HIS A 120 11.15 -2.50 14.12
N LEU A 121 11.43 -3.48 13.26
CA LEU A 121 10.38 -4.30 12.64
C LEU A 121 9.60 -5.10 13.69
N LYS A 122 10.30 -5.81 14.60
CA LYS A 122 9.66 -6.62 15.66
C LYS A 122 8.87 -5.77 16.65
N ASP A 123 9.46 -4.68 17.12
CA ASP A 123 8.82 -3.82 18.11
C ASP A 123 7.54 -3.20 17.55
N ALA A 124 7.58 -2.73 16.29
CA ALA A 124 6.41 -2.18 15.61
C ALA A 124 5.30 -3.23 15.42
N GLN A 125 5.66 -4.43 14.95
CA GLN A 125 4.72 -5.54 14.78
C GLN A 125 4.07 -5.94 16.11
N ALA A 126 4.88 -6.10 17.15
CA ALA A 126 4.41 -6.48 18.49
C ALA A 126 3.50 -5.41 19.11
N LEU A 127 3.92 -4.14 19.05
CA LEU A 127 3.16 -3.02 19.62
C LEU A 127 1.82 -2.83 18.90
N PHE A 128 1.79 -2.90 17.56
CA PHE A 128 0.55 -2.80 16.80
C PHE A 128 -0.41 -3.93 17.18
N LYS A 129 0.07 -5.18 17.25
CA LYS A 129 -0.73 -6.33 17.66
C LYS A 129 -1.24 -6.18 19.10
N GLN A 130 -0.40 -5.77 20.03
CA GLN A 130 -0.78 -5.54 21.43
C GLN A 130 -1.88 -4.48 21.55
N THR A 131 -1.77 -3.38 20.77
CA THR A 131 -2.66 -2.23 20.90
C THR A 131 -3.99 -2.42 20.16
N THR A 132 -3.95 -3.06 18.99
CA THR A 132 -5.13 -3.17 18.11
C THR A 132 -5.73 -4.58 18.04
N GLY A 133 -4.96 -5.61 18.33
CA GLY A 133 -5.30 -7.01 18.07
C GLY A 133 -5.00 -7.47 16.64
N LEU A 134 -4.59 -6.55 15.75
CA LEU A 134 -4.34 -6.80 14.33
C LEU A 134 -2.86 -7.14 14.08
N THR A 135 -2.56 -7.70 12.91
CA THR A 135 -1.20 -8.08 12.49
C THR A 135 -0.91 -7.48 11.11
N PHE A 136 0.29 -6.91 10.92
CA PHE A 136 0.70 -6.45 9.60
C PHE A 136 1.13 -7.61 8.70
N HIS A 137 0.73 -7.58 7.45
CA HIS A 137 1.11 -8.53 6.40
C HIS A 137 1.90 -7.89 5.25
N ALA A 138 1.95 -6.57 5.22
CA ALA A 138 2.71 -5.79 4.25
C ALA A 138 3.62 -4.77 4.95
N PHE A 139 4.74 -4.44 4.29
CA PHE A 139 5.71 -3.44 4.73
C PHE A 139 5.98 -2.43 3.62
N GLY A 140 6.20 -1.19 3.99
CA GLY A 140 6.73 -0.13 3.15
C GLY A 140 7.65 0.75 3.97
N ALA A 141 8.93 0.85 3.59
CA ALA A 141 9.91 1.60 4.36
C ALA A 141 9.57 3.11 4.38
N PRO A 142 9.75 3.80 5.53
CA PRO A 142 9.75 5.26 5.59
C PRO A 142 10.63 5.89 4.50
N TYR A 143 10.16 6.99 3.90
CA TYR A 143 10.83 7.65 2.77
C TYR A 143 11.04 6.75 1.54
N ASN A 144 10.49 5.53 1.52
CA ASN A 144 10.79 4.47 0.55
C ASN A 144 12.30 4.13 0.50
N GLN A 145 13.03 4.31 1.62
CA GLN A 145 14.46 4.07 1.75
C GLN A 145 14.70 2.76 2.51
N ALA A 146 15.28 1.79 1.83
CA ALA A 146 15.68 0.50 2.37
C ALA A 146 16.98 0.02 1.70
N ASP A 147 17.70 -0.88 2.37
CA ASP A 147 18.95 -1.48 1.88
C ASP A 147 19.00 -3.00 2.11
N ASP A 148 20.14 -3.63 1.85
CA ASP A 148 20.32 -5.07 2.01
C ASP A 148 20.19 -5.52 3.48
N ALA A 149 20.53 -4.65 4.44
CA ALA A 149 20.31 -4.92 5.85
C ALA A 149 18.82 -5.04 6.18
N THR A 150 17.95 -4.26 5.51
CA THR A 150 16.50 -4.39 5.65
C THR A 150 15.99 -5.75 5.15
N ILE A 151 16.54 -6.26 4.02
CA ILE A 151 16.17 -7.57 3.47
C ILE A 151 16.43 -8.67 4.49
N ALA A 152 17.61 -8.64 5.13
CA ALA A 152 17.97 -9.59 6.18
C ALA A 152 17.13 -9.39 7.46
N ALA A 153 16.91 -8.13 7.88
CA ALA A 153 16.14 -7.80 9.07
C ALA A 153 14.69 -8.25 9.01
N MET A 154 14.11 -8.27 7.82
CA MET A 154 12.73 -8.72 7.60
C MET A 154 12.49 -10.20 7.96
N ASP A 155 13.53 -11.04 8.05
CA ASP A 155 13.40 -12.43 8.51
C ASP A 155 12.94 -12.50 9.99
N ALA A 156 13.02 -11.40 10.73
CA ALA A 156 12.52 -11.27 12.09
C ALA A 156 10.99 -11.10 12.20
N VAL A 157 10.30 -10.86 11.09
CA VAL A 157 8.84 -10.65 11.00
C VAL A 157 8.26 -11.47 9.83
N PRO A 158 8.23 -12.82 9.93
CA PRO A 158 7.84 -13.70 8.83
C PRO A 158 6.38 -13.53 8.39
N GLU A 159 5.53 -12.92 9.21
CA GLU A 159 4.13 -12.61 8.87
C GLU A 159 4.03 -11.57 7.75
N ILE A 160 5.07 -10.74 7.58
CA ILE A 160 5.13 -9.76 6.50
C ILE A 160 5.61 -10.47 5.22
N THR A 161 4.69 -10.73 4.33
CA THR A 161 4.92 -11.46 3.07
C THR A 161 4.95 -10.56 1.83
N LEU A 162 4.56 -9.29 1.99
CA LEU A 162 4.47 -8.27 0.94
C LEU A 162 5.38 -7.09 1.26
N TRP A 163 6.05 -6.57 0.22
CA TRP A 163 6.87 -5.36 0.36
C TRP A 163 6.53 -4.34 -0.73
N MET A 164 6.09 -3.16 -0.29
CA MET A 164 5.78 -2.02 -1.15
C MET A 164 7.05 -1.19 -1.38
N TYR A 165 7.48 -1.09 -2.64
CA TYR A 165 8.71 -0.41 -3.07
C TYR A 165 10.00 -1.00 -2.45
N PRO A 166 10.22 -2.32 -2.56
CA PRO A 166 11.43 -2.95 -2.04
C PRO A 166 12.68 -2.53 -2.82
N PRO A 167 13.88 -2.77 -2.26
CA PRO A 167 15.12 -2.79 -3.04
C PRO A 167 15.03 -3.81 -4.18
N LYS A 168 15.78 -3.59 -5.27
CA LYS A 168 15.72 -4.43 -6.49
C LYS A 168 16.11 -5.89 -6.26
N ASN A 169 16.91 -6.17 -5.23
CA ASN A 169 17.39 -7.50 -4.87
C ASN A 169 16.50 -8.25 -3.86
N GLU A 170 15.35 -7.68 -3.44
CA GLU A 170 14.38 -8.42 -2.64
C GLU A 170 13.72 -9.52 -3.48
N THR A 171 13.84 -10.77 -3.03
CA THR A 171 13.32 -11.95 -3.72
C THR A 171 12.50 -12.89 -2.83
N LYS A 172 12.55 -12.70 -1.49
CA LYS A 172 11.85 -13.57 -0.53
C LYS A 172 10.38 -13.20 -0.37
N ARG A 173 10.03 -11.92 -0.59
CA ARG A 173 8.70 -11.36 -0.40
C ARG A 173 8.10 -10.94 -1.73
N LYS A 174 6.77 -10.91 -1.79
CA LYS A 174 6.13 -10.39 -2.99
C LYS A 174 6.36 -8.88 -3.10
N ALA A 175 7.15 -8.49 -4.09
CA ALA A 175 7.45 -7.11 -4.40
C ALA A 175 6.27 -6.42 -5.09
N LEU A 176 5.88 -5.23 -4.60
CA LEU A 176 4.93 -4.35 -5.24
C LEU A 176 5.66 -3.06 -5.63
N GLY A 177 5.97 -2.93 -6.93
CA GLY A 177 6.76 -1.82 -7.46
C GLY A 177 5.98 -0.53 -7.61
N ARG A 178 6.70 0.61 -7.64
CA ARG A 178 6.11 1.92 -7.93
C ARG A 178 5.64 1.99 -9.38
N SER A 179 4.46 2.57 -9.59
CA SER A 179 3.89 2.73 -10.93
C SER A 179 3.87 4.21 -11.34
N LEU A 180 2.85 4.92 -10.95
CA LEU A 180 2.62 6.35 -11.20
C LEU A 180 2.62 7.13 -9.89
N ASN A 181 2.77 8.44 -9.97
CA ASN A 181 2.59 9.32 -8.82
C ASN A 181 1.21 9.97 -8.90
N ILE A 182 0.48 9.98 -7.76
CA ILE A 182 -0.74 10.79 -7.64
C ILE A 182 -0.43 12.18 -7.09
N GLU A 183 0.72 12.33 -6.43
CA GLU A 183 1.18 13.58 -5.82
C GLU A 183 2.31 14.19 -6.66
N ALA A 184 2.18 15.46 -7.02
CA ALA A 184 3.23 16.26 -7.65
C ALA A 184 4.33 16.64 -6.64
N ALA A 185 3.94 16.80 -5.39
CA ALA A 185 4.81 16.92 -4.21
C ALA A 185 4.08 16.28 -3.03
N THR A 186 4.80 15.88 -1.97
CA THR A 186 4.23 15.24 -0.78
C THR A 186 3.01 15.99 -0.25
N GLY A 187 1.87 15.33 -0.15
CA GLY A 187 0.60 15.91 0.29
C GLY A 187 -0.11 16.80 -0.75
N LYS A 188 0.39 16.85 -1.99
CA LYS A 188 -0.20 17.66 -3.08
C LYS A 188 -0.58 16.78 -4.26
N VAL A 189 -1.80 16.27 -4.24
CA VAL A 189 -2.35 15.47 -5.34
C VAL A 189 -2.58 16.37 -6.56
N SER A 190 -2.24 15.86 -7.76
CA SER A 190 -2.47 16.55 -9.02
C SER A 190 -3.13 15.62 -10.03
N TYR A 191 -4.42 15.80 -10.26
CA TYR A 191 -5.14 15.08 -11.30
C TYR A 191 -4.58 15.34 -12.70
N ALA A 192 -4.22 16.59 -13.00
CA ALA A 192 -3.70 16.95 -14.32
C ALA A 192 -2.38 16.21 -14.64
N GLN A 193 -1.43 16.20 -13.68
CA GLN A 193 -0.17 15.49 -13.85
C GLN A 193 -0.41 13.98 -13.95
N PHE A 194 -1.25 13.41 -13.07
CA PHE A 194 -1.58 11.99 -13.10
C PHE A 194 -2.19 11.58 -14.45
N ALA A 195 -3.17 12.32 -14.96
CA ALA A 195 -3.84 12.01 -16.23
C ALA A 195 -2.88 12.04 -17.42
N GLN A 196 -1.94 12.99 -17.43
CA GLN A 196 -0.88 13.08 -18.45
C GLN A 196 0.03 11.83 -18.39
N ASP A 197 0.55 11.49 -17.20
CA ASP A 197 1.44 10.35 -17.00
C ASP A 197 0.73 9.01 -17.29
N TYR A 198 -0.53 8.89 -16.90
CA TYR A 198 -1.37 7.74 -17.13
C TYR A 198 -1.60 7.50 -18.64
N THR A 199 -1.91 8.56 -19.37
CA THR A 199 -2.08 8.48 -20.82
C THR A 199 -0.78 8.13 -21.54
N ALA A 200 0.35 8.65 -21.08
CA ALA A 200 1.67 8.38 -21.67
C ALA A 200 2.16 6.96 -21.39
N LYS A 201 2.01 6.47 -20.15
CA LYS A 201 2.53 5.15 -19.71
C LYS A 201 1.62 3.98 -20.01
N LYS A 202 0.32 4.20 -20.16
CA LYS A 202 -0.71 3.19 -20.47
C LYS A 202 -0.55 1.89 -19.64
N PRO A 203 -0.58 1.97 -18.30
CA PRO A 203 -0.42 0.77 -17.47
C PRO A 203 -1.54 -0.24 -17.75
N THR A 204 -1.24 -1.53 -17.71
CA THR A 204 -2.17 -2.59 -18.13
C THR A 204 -2.48 -3.61 -17.03
N THR A 205 -1.68 -3.67 -15.96
CA THR A 205 -1.80 -4.74 -14.97
C THR A 205 -2.08 -4.20 -13.57
N MET A 206 -1.05 -3.94 -12.77
CA MET A 206 -1.18 -3.46 -11.39
C MET A 206 -0.51 -2.10 -11.21
N MET A 207 -1.18 -1.21 -10.51
CA MET A 207 -0.61 0.05 -10.04
C MET A 207 -0.61 0.10 -8.52
N LEU A 208 0.55 0.42 -7.94
CA LEU A 208 0.70 0.81 -6.54
C LEU A 208 0.89 2.33 -6.49
N LEU A 209 -0.11 3.05 -5.98
CA LEU A 209 -0.19 4.50 -6.01
C LEU A 209 -0.03 5.06 -4.59
N GLN A 210 1.05 5.80 -4.37
CA GLN A 210 1.39 6.37 -3.06
C GLN A 210 0.75 7.74 -2.86
N GLY A 211 0.25 8.00 -1.64
CA GLY A 211 -0.25 9.29 -1.20
C GLY A 211 -0.09 9.51 0.30
N HIS A 212 -0.06 10.78 0.73
CA HIS A 212 0.05 11.21 2.12
C HIS A 212 -1.24 11.92 2.54
N CYS A 213 -2.34 11.15 2.60
CA CYS A 213 -3.69 11.70 2.75
C CYS A 213 -3.92 12.45 4.07
N GLY A 214 -3.10 12.20 5.09
CA GLY A 214 -3.08 12.99 6.32
C GLY A 214 -2.72 14.47 6.11
N MET A 215 -2.09 14.80 4.98
CA MET A 215 -1.67 16.15 4.60
C MET A 215 -2.56 16.79 3.52
N TRP A 216 -3.56 16.08 2.98
CA TRP A 216 -4.36 16.57 1.87
C TRP A 216 -5.34 17.67 2.31
N ASP A 217 -5.27 18.79 1.60
CA ASP A 217 -6.30 19.82 1.61
C ASP A 217 -7.51 19.40 0.73
N ASP A 218 -8.53 20.26 0.67
CA ASP A 218 -9.73 19.98 -0.13
C ASP A 218 -9.44 19.84 -1.62
N ASN A 219 -8.44 20.55 -2.15
CA ASN A 219 -8.05 20.44 -3.55
C ASN A 219 -7.39 19.09 -3.84
N SER A 220 -6.44 18.69 -3.01
CA SER A 220 -5.75 17.40 -3.10
C SER A 220 -6.74 16.24 -2.97
N PHE A 221 -7.69 16.32 -2.04
CA PHE A 221 -8.73 15.29 -1.92
C PHE A 221 -9.66 15.24 -3.13
N ARG A 222 -10.10 16.40 -3.68
CA ARG A 222 -10.90 16.42 -4.92
C ARG A 222 -10.16 15.81 -6.10
N ASP A 223 -8.87 16.10 -6.24
CA ASP A 223 -8.07 15.53 -7.31
C ASP A 223 -7.83 14.02 -7.13
N PHE A 224 -7.65 13.54 -5.90
CA PHE A 224 -7.66 12.11 -5.60
C PHE A 224 -8.97 11.43 -6.05
N VAL A 225 -10.12 12.01 -5.73
CA VAL A 225 -11.43 11.48 -6.15
C VAL A 225 -11.56 11.44 -7.68
N LYS A 226 -11.08 12.49 -8.39
CA LYS A 226 -11.05 12.47 -9.87
C LYS A 226 -10.17 11.35 -10.42
N ILE A 227 -8.98 11.12 -9.83
CA ILE A 227 -8.09 10.02 -10.22
C ILE A 227 -8.79 8.67 -10.00
N ALA A 228 -9.39 8.46 -8.84
CA ALA A 228 -10.10 7.22 -8.53
C ALA A 228 -11.29 6.98 -9.49
N THR A 229 -12.03 8.04 -9.83
CA THR A 229 -13.13 7.99 -10.80
C THR A 229 -12.63 7.64 -12.19
N LEU A 230 -11.57 8.26 -12.68
CA LEU A 230 -10.94 7.95 -13.97
C LEU A 230 -10.54 6.47 -14.03
N LEU A 231 -9.86 5.96 -13.00
CA LEU A 231 -9.43 4.58 -12.95
C LEU A 231 -10.61 3.60 -12.94
N LYS A 232 -11.65 3.90 -12.17
CA LYS A 232 -12.89 3.09 -12.14
C LYS A 232 -13.58 3.05 -13.51
N GLN A 233 -13.66 4.18 -14.21
CA GLN A 233 -14.21 4.28 -15.57
C GLN A 233 -13.41 3.48 -16.60
N ASP A 234 -12.07 3.44 -16.44
CA ASP A 234 -11.16 2.65 -17.27
C ASP A 234 -11.08 1.16 -16.88
N GLY A 235 -11.96 0.70 -16.00
CA GLY A 235 -12.10 -0.71 -15.62
C GLY A 235 -11.06 -1.20 -14.60
N TRP A 236 -10.43 -0.30 -13.84
CA TRP A 236 -9.55 -0.69 -12.74
C TRP A 236 -10.34 -1.12 -11.52
N THR A 237 -9.92 -2.23 -10.90
CA THR A 237 -10.46 -2.73 -9.63
C THR A 237 -9.51 -2.35 -8.50
N THR A 238 -10.03 -1.77 -7.44
CA THR A 238 -9.23 -1.50 -6.24
C THR A 238 -9.17 -2.75 -5.35
N LEU A 239 -7.97 -3.13 -4.95
CA LEU A 239 -7.70 -4.20 -3.98
C LEU A 239 -6.76 -3.69 -2.90
N THR A 240 -6.78 -4.36 -1.75
CA THR A 240 -5.67 -4.22 -0.79
C THR A 240 -4.46 -5.03 -1.25
N ALA A 241 -3.29 -4.81 -0.62
CA ALA A 241 -2.08 -5.56 -0.94
C ALA A 241 -2.27 -7.06 -0.68
N ALA A 242 -2.88 -7.42 0.46
CA ALA A 242 -3.17 -8.81 0.81
C ALA A 242 -4.17 -9.47 -0.17
N GLN A 243 -5.26 -8.77 -0.51
CA GLN A 243 -6.22 -9.27 -1.51
C GLN A 243 -5.58 -9.50 -2.88
N TYR A 244 -4.71 -8.60 -3.32
CA TYR A 244 -3.94 -8.77 -4.55
C TYR A 244 -3.01 -9.99 -4.51
N ALA A 245 -2.35 -10.22 -3.37
CA ALA A 245 -1.47 -11.39 -3.20
C ALA A 245 -2.24 -12.71 -3.30
N VAL A 246 -3.42 -12.80 -2.69
CA VAL A 246 -4.31 -13.97 -2.77
C VAL A 246 -4.77 -14.18 -4.20
N LYS A 247 -5.27 -13.15 -4.87
CA LYS A 247 -5.75 -13.21 -6.27
C LYS A 247 -4.67 -13.75 -7.23
N LYS A 248 -3.39 -13.40 -7.02
CA LYS A 248 -2.27 -13.88 -7.86
C LYS A 248 -1.79 -15.29 -7.53
N ARG A 249 -2.19 -15.86 -6.38
CA ARG A 249 -1.89 -17.28 -6.04
C ARG A 249 -2.88 -18.27 -6.66
N VAL A 250 -4.08 -17.80 -6.97
CA VAL A 250 -5.18 -18.63 -7.51
C VAL A 250 -5.12 -18.75 -9.04
N LYS A 251 -4.29 -17.95 -9.70
CA LYS A 251 -4.03 -18.01 -11.16
C LYS A 251 -2.73 -18.77 -11.47
#